data_3fafaf162a619e0a776bc7ddf96232b1
#
_entry.id   3fafaf162a619e0a776bc7ddf96232b1
#
_cell.length_a   1.000
_cell.length_b   1.000
_cell.length_c   1.000
_cell.angle_alpha   90.00
_cell.angle_beta   90.00
_cell.angle_gamma   90.00
#
_symmetry.space_group_name_H-M   'P 1'
#
loop_
_entity.id
_entity.type
_entity.pdbx_description
1 polymer ?
#
loop_
_entity_poly.entity_id
_entity_poly.type
_entity_poly.pdbx_seq_one_letter_code
_entity_poly.pdbx_strand_id
1 'polypeptide(L)'
;MLNDPPPSAQSPTPTPPEQPAPPVPAQPQRRPHPLELKPSPRPTVAASADGMPRQQVMLHIPVVKPTVTVILVGVMVALFLVRAVSPELDSQLIQCCANNGEKVLVEGEYLRLFTSIFLHASVFTPLGDYSLGNSLHLVFNAYLLYLVGTSIEPYFGHTRFKLIFALAGITGSIVSVALSDLNTYSLGASGAVFGLIGAEAVFTYRHRKLLGARGQARLRWLVSLGVINLIFGAVSGLGLGGMRIDNWAHIGGLAGGLILTWFIGPDLTLKRHPEREGALIGEDVNPLRRGYRAISLFVSALLVILIVAVMLVR
;
A
#
# COMPACT_ATOMS: atom_id res chain seq x y z
N MET A 1 -39.37 -9.92 106.70
CA MET A 1 -39.72 -9.04 105.68
C MET A 1 -39.44 -9.75 104.38
N LEU A 2 -40.38 -9.95 103.67
CA LEU A 2 -40.72 -11.05 102.77
C LEU A 2 -39.71 -11.23 101.64
N ASN A 3 -39.15 -12.48 101.52
CA ASN A 3 -38.37 -12.97 100.45
C ASN A 3 -39.29 -13.40 99.28
N ASP A 4 -39.07 -12.84 98.11
CA ASP A 4 -39.60 -13.37 96.85
C ASP A 4 -38.69 -14.43 96.24
N PRO A 5 -39.22 -15.52 95.70
CA PRO A 5 -38.46 -16.57 95.11
C PRO A 5 -38.01 -16.22 93.66
N PRO A 6 -36.93 -16.76 93.19
CA PRO A 6 -36.42 -16.46 91.84
C PRO A 6 -37.31 -17.09 90.75
N PRO A 7 -37.43 -16.46 89.56
CA PRO A 7 -38.17 -16.98 88.42
C PRO A 7 -37.59 -18.24 87.81
N SER A 8 -38.47 -19.16 87.52
CA SER A 8 -38.16 -20.46 86.88
C SER A 8 -37.61 -20.29 85.49
N ALA A 9 -36.53 -21.07 85.17
CA ALA A 9 -35.93 -21.17 83.90
C ALA A 9 -36.86 -21.81 82.85
N GLN A 10 -37.23 -21.01 81.82
CA GLN A 10 -37.93 -21.54 80.64
C GLN A 10 -36.98 -22.25 79.71
N SER A 11 -37.32 -23.48 79.34
CA SER A 11 -36.65 -24.32 78.39
C SER A 11 -36.68 -23.65 76.97
N PRO A 12 -35.63 -23.68 76.17
CA PRO A 12 -35.62 -23.13 74.85
C PRO A 12 -36.52 -23.94 73.87
N THR A 13 -37.42 -23.24 73.19
CA THR A 13 -38.22 -23.82 72.11
C THR A 13 -37.35 -24.23 70.92
N PRO A 14 -37.57 -25.40 70.28
CA PRO A 14 -36.77 -25.83 69.11
C PRO A 14 -37.07 -24.91 67.95
N THR A 15 -35.98 -24.44 67.33
CA THR A 15 -35.95 -23.64 66.09
C THR A 15 -36.45 -24.51 64.93
N PRO A 16 -37.31 -24.02 64.02
CA PRO A 16 -37.73 -24.76 62.84
C PRO A 16 -36.54 -24.94 61.89
N PRO A 17 -36.50 -26.01 61.10
CA PRO A 17 -35.41 -26.26 60.13
C PRO A 17 -35.39 -25.12 59.09
N GLU A 18 -34.19 -24.59 58.89
CA GLU A 18 -33.88 -23.53 57.92
C GLU A 18 -34.19 -24.07 56.51
N GLN A 19 -35.09 -23.45 55.77
CA GLN A 19 -35.38 -23.79 54.38
C GLN A 19 -34.14 -23.43 53.53
N PRO A 20 -33.72 -24.32 52.60
CA PRO A 20 -32.60 -23.98 51.69
C PRO A 20 -32.96 -22.75 50.86
N ALA A 21 -32.02 -21.78 50.81
CA ALA A 21 -32.15 -20.56 50.02
C ALA A 21 -32.37 -20.90 48.52
N PRO A 22 -33.24 -20.16 47.81
CA PRO A 22 -33.43 -20.37 46.38
C PRO A 22 -32.12 -20.21 45.59
N PRO A 23 -31.90 -20.99 44.54
CA PRO A 23 -30.68 -20.87 43.75
C PRO A 23 -30.55 -19.47 43.18
N VAL A 24 -29.40 -18.82 43.41
CA VAL A 24 -29.05 -17.52 42.84
C VAL A 24 -29.07 -17.66 41.33
N PRO A 25 -29.80 -16.83 40.56
CA PRO A 25 -29.80 -16.89 39.12
C PRO A 25 -28.39 -16.68 38.61
N ALA A 26 -27.90 -17.58 37.72
CA ALA A 26 -26.62 -17.51 37.12
C ALA A 26 -26.47 -16.15 36.37
N GLN A 27 -25.57 -15.33 36.81
CA GLN A 27 -25.26 -14.07 36.09
C GLN A 27 -24.81 -14.43 34.65
N PRO A 28 -25.35 -13.72 33.62
CA PRO A 28 -24.90 -13.96 32.26
C PRO A 28 -23.39 -13.72 32.19
N GLN A 29 -22.62 -14.74 31.76
CA GLN A 29 -21.20 -14.65 31.60
C GLN A 29 -20.90 -13.52 30.57
N ARG A 30 -20.35 -12.43 31.08
CA ARG A 30 -19.91 -11.29 30.28
C ARG A 30 -18.85 -11.81 29.30
N ARG A 31 -19.12 -11.78 27.99
CA ARG A 31 -18.10 -12.08 26.96
C ARG A 31 -16.96 -11.07 27.15
N PRO A 32 -15.71 -11.51 27.31
CA PRO A 32 -14.59 -10.59 27.49
C PRO A 32 -14.48 -9.66 26.27
N HIS A 33 -14.24 -8.40 26.52
CA HIS A 33 -14.00 -7.41 25.45
C HIS A 33 -12.74 -7.83 24.65
N PRO A 34 -12.69 -7.62 23.32
CA PRO A 34 -11.53 -7.99 22.51
C PRO A 34 -10.18 -7.50 23.03
N LEU A 35 -10.17 -6.39 23.80
CA LEU A 35 -8.98 -5.84 24.44
C LEU A 35 -8.64 -6.48 25.81
N GLU A 36 -9.52 -7.28 26.37
CA GLU A 36 -9.33 -8.01 27.64
C GLU A 36 -8.82 -9.44 27.40
N LEU A 37 -8.74 -9.88 26.15
CA LEU A 37 -8.15 -11.17 25.83
C LEU A 37 -6.67 -11.11 26.21
N LYS A 38 -6.27 -11.88 27.23
CA LYS A 38 -4.86 -12.14 27.49
C LYS A 38 -4.18 -12.55 26.19
N PRO A 39 -2.96 -12.06 25.89
CA PRO A 39 -2.23 -12.52 24.72
C PRO A 39 -2.25 -14.04 24.76
N SER A 40 -2.71 -14.65 23.68
CA SER A 40 -2.72 -16.11 23.56
C SER A 40 -1.32 -16.61 23.90
N PRO A 41 -1.17 -17.71 24.67
CA PRO A 41 0.14 -18.26 24.95
C PRO A 41 0.85 -18.40 23.61
N ARG A 42 2.10 -17.92 23.51
CA ARG A 42 2.92 -18.08 22.30
C ARG A 42 2.78 -19.55 21.91
N PRO A 43 2.49 -19.85 20.63
CA PRO A 43 2.33 -21.23 20.23
C PRO A 43 3.57 -21.98 20.70
N THR A 44 3.39 -22.90 21.64
CA THR A 44 4.40 -23.86 22.01
C THR A 44 4.79 -24.56 20.73
N VAL A 45 6.05 -24.42 20.33
CA VAL A 45 6.59 -25.06 19.14
C VAL A 45 6.27 -26.54 19.27
N ALA A 46 5.35 -27.02 18.45
CA ALA A 46 5.05 -28.46 18.40
C ALA A 46 6.37 -29.15 18.10
N ALA A 47 6.82 -30.03 19.02
CA ALA A 47 7.98 -30.85 18.79
C ALA A 47 7.75 -31.66 17.49
N SER A 48 8.71 -31.64 16.59
CA SER A 48 8.71 -32.54 15.46
C SER A 48 8.67 -33.98 15.97
N ALA A 49 8.05 -34.91 15.24
CA ALA A 49 7.93 -36.31 15.62
C ALA A 49 9.28 -36.98 15.98
N ASP A 50 10.38 -36.37 15.62
CA ASP A 50 11.76 -36.84 15.88
C ASP A 50 12.44 -36.25 17.14
N GLY A 51 11.70 -35.48 17.96
CA GLY A 51 12.24 -34.97 19.24
C GLY A 51 13.37 -33.95 19.12
N MET A 52 13.79 -33.53 17.92
CA MET A 52 14.82 -32.52 17.74
C MET A 52 14.21 -31.11 17.86
N PRO A 53 14.79 -30.23 18.66
CA PRO A 53 14.32 -28.83 18.71
C PRO A 53 14.49 -28.22 17.32
N ARG A 54 13.39 -27.74 16.72
CA ARG A 54 13.47 -26.93 15.51
C ARG A 54 14.32 -25.72 15.84
N GLN A 55 15.56 -25.71 15.39
CA GLN A 55 16.42 -24.51 15.47
C GLN A 55 15.70 -23.37 14.72
N GLN A 56 15.25 -22.36 15.44
CA GLN A 56 14.75 -21.13 14.85
C GLN A 56 15.94 -20.41 14.21
N VAL A 57 16.08 -20.57 12.90
CA VAL A 57 17.11 -19.86 12.15
C VAL A 57 16.72 -18.38 12.09
N MET A 58 17.51 -17.53 12.73
CA MET A 58 17.33 -16.07 12.65
C MET A 58 17.70 -15.59 11.24
N LEU A 59 16.69 -15.07 10.53
CA LEU A 59 16.89 -14.46 9.21
C LEU A 59 17.07 -12.94 9.38
N HIS A 60 18.23 -12.43 8.99
CA HIS A 60 18.52 -11.00 8.93
C HIS A 60 18.52 -10.53 7.48
N ILE A 61 17.59 -9.64 7.11
CA ILE A 61 17.57 -8.98 5.82
C ILE A 61 17.93 -7.50 6.07
N PRO A 62 19.03 -7.00 5.48
CA PRO A 62 19.36 -5.58 5.57
C PRO A 62 18.28 -4.75 4.89
N VAL A 63 17.66 -3.82 5.61
CA VAL A 63 16.59 -2.97 5.10
C VAL A 63 16.88 -1.50 5.38
N VAL A 64 16.40 -0.60 4.51
CA VAL A 64 16.45 0.84 4.72
C VAL A 64 15.11 1.35 5.24
N LYS A 65 15.10 2.54 5.86
CA LYS A 65 13.83 3.20 6.24
C LYS A 65 13.11 3.69 4.97
N PRO A 66 11.78 3.65 4.90
CA PRO A 66 11.01 4.06 3.72
C PRO A 66 10.90 5.60 3.61
N THR A 67 12.05 6.28 3.56
CA THR A 67 12.15 7.75 3.60
C THR A 67 11.64 8.39 2.32
N VAL A 68 11.93 7.80 1.15
CA VAL A 68 11.49 8.34 -0.15
C VAL A 68 9.97 8.26 -0.27
N THR A 69 9.36 7.17 0.18
CA THR A 69 7.89 7.04 0.26
C THR A 69 7.26 8.19 1.03
N VAL A 70 7.78 8.48 2.23
CA VAL A 70 7.26 9.57 3.07
C VAL A 70 7.46 10.93 2.41
N ILE A 71 8.62 11.17 1.79
CA ILE A 71 8.91 12.41 1.07
C ILE A 71 7.93 12.58 -0.12
N LEU A 72 7.72 11.55 -0.93
CA LEU A 72 6.81 11.62 -2.08
C LEU A 72 5.37 11.92 -1.65
N VAL A 73 4.88 11.25 -0.61
CA VAL A 73 3.56 11.54 -0.03
C VAL A 73 3.51 13.00 0.46
N GLY A 74 4.54 13.47 1.16
CA GLY A 74 4.64 14.85 1.63
C GLY A 74 4.61 15.86 0.48
N VAL A 75 5.35 15.61 -0.61
CA VAL A 75 5.35 16.45 -1.81
C VAL A 75 3.96 16.53 -2.44
N MET A 76 3.26 15.39 -2.60
CA MET A 76 1.91 15.35 -3.16
C MET A 76 0.93 16.16 -2.30
N VAL A 77 0.98 15.98 -0.98
CA VAL A 77 0.13 16.74 -0.03
C VAL A 77 0.47 18.24 -0.09
N ALA A 78 1.75 18.60 -0.07
CA ALA A 78 2.18 20.00 -0.12
C ALA A 78 1.71 20.70 -1.41
N LEU A 79 1.89 20.05 -2.57
CA LEU A 79 1.40 20.58 -3.85
C LEU A 79 -0.12 20.73 -3.87
N PHE A 80 -0.85 19.77 -3.30
CA PHE A 80 -2.30 19.85 -3.19
C PHE A 80 -2.74 21.05 -2.32
N LEU A 81 -2.07 21.25 -1.17
CA LEU A 81 -2.36 22.40 -0.30
C LEU A 81 -2.03 23.73 -0.96
N VAL A 82 -0.94 23.84 -1.72
CA VAL A 82 -0.61 25.02 -2.51
C VAL A 82 -1.71 25.33 -3.52
N ARG A 83 -2.23 24.30 -4.21
CA ARG A 83 -3.31 24.45 -5.18
C ARG A 83 -4.65 24.82 -4.53
N ALA A 84 -4.85 24.45 -3.27
CA ALA A 84 -6.05 24.79 -2.51
C ALA A 84 -6.13 26.27 -2.09
N VAL A 85 -5.11 27.09 -2.40
CA VAL A 85 -5.09 28.54 -2.07
C VAL A 85 -6.08 29.32 -2.92
N SER A 86 -6.17 29.01 -4.23
CA SER A 86 -7.15 29.67 -5.11
C SER A 86 -7.51 28.81 -6.32
N PRO A 87 -8.75 28.97 -6.87
CA PRO A 87 -9.16 28.28 -8.10
C PRO A 87 -8.28 28.63 -9.31
N GLU A 88 -7.79 29.87 -9.39
CA GLU A 88 -6.94 30.36 -10.48
C GLU A 88 -5.60 29.64 -10.47
N LEU A 89 -4.95 29.56 -9.29
CA LEU A 89 -3.68 28.84 -9.12
C LEU A 89 -3.84 27.36 -9.44
N ASP A 90 -4.92 26.74 -8.96
CA ASP A 90 -5.25 25.35 -9.24
C ASP A 90 -5.37 25.09 -10.75
N SER A 91 -6.15 25.93 -11.45
CA SER A 91 -6.33 25.87 -12.90
C SER A 91 -5.03 26.05 -13.66
N GLN A 92 -4.22 27.07 -13.30
CA GLN A 92 -2.93 27.33 -13.93
C GLN A 92 -1.98 26.13 -13.80
N LEU A 93 -1.88 25.52 -12.61
CA LEU A 93 -1.03 24.35 -12.36
C LEU A 93 -1.51 23.11 -13.11
N ILE A 94 -2.81 22.92 -13.27
CA ILE A 94 -3.34 21.84 -14.11
C ILE A 94 -2.98 22.09 -15.57
N GLN A 95 -3.25 23.29 -16.07
CA GLN A 95 -3.01 23.65 -17.47
C GLN A 95 -1.54 23.58 -17.87
N CYS A 96 -0.61 23.95 -17.00
CA CYS A 96 0.82 23.90 -17.31
C CYS A 96 1.43 22.49 -17.19
N CYS A 97 0.91 21.69 -16.29
CA CYS A 97 1.71 20.57 -15.76
C CYS A 97 1.01 19.22 -15.77
N ALA A 98 -0.31 19.15 -16.02
CA ALA A 98 -1.02 17.89 -16.21
C ALA A 98 -0.72 17.28 -17.58
N ASN A 99 -0.74 15.96 -17.65
CA ASN A 99 -0.54 15.20 -18.88
C ASN A 99 -1.73 15.45 -19.83
N ASN A 100 -1.46 15.72 -21.10
CA ASN A 100 -2.48 15.96 -22.12
C ASN A 100 -1.90 15.59 -23.49
N GLY A 101 -2.67 14.86 -24.29
CA GLY A 101 -2.20 14.33 -25.57
C GLY A 101 -1.79 15.41 -26.55
N GLU A 102 -2.60 16.46 -26.72
CA GLU A 102 -2.30 17.57 -27.64
C GLU A 102 -1.01 18.29 -27.21
N LYS A 103 -0.90 18.67 -25.95
CA LYS A 103 0.28 19.34 -25.40
C LYS A 103 1.58 18.53 -25.54
N VAL A 104 1.50 17.22 -25.31
CA VAL A 104 2.68 16.34 -25.36
C VAL A 104 3.01 15.95 -26.80
N LEU A 105 2.04 15.45 -27.58
CA LEU A 105 2.31 14.84 -28.88
C LEU A 105 2.38 15.86 -30.02
N VAL A 106 1.62 16.96 -29.92
CA VAL A 106 1.58 18.00 -30.96
C VAL A 106 2.50 19.17 -30.61
N GLU A 107 2.37 19.72 -29.39
CA GLU A 107 3.14 20.90 -28.96
C GLU A 107 4.54 20.56 -28.41
N GLY A 108 4.81 19.29 -28.04
CA GLY A 108 6.13 18.83 -27.58
C GLY A 108 6.43 19.16 -26.10
N GLU A 109 5.41 19.38 -25.26
CA GLU A 109 5.57 19.69 -23.84
C GLU A 109 5.85 18.41 -23.01
N TYR A 110 6.96 17.72 -23.29
CA TYR A 110 7.27 16.40 -22.72
C TYR A 110 7.47 16.37 -21.20
N LEU A 111 7.76 17.51 -20.55
CA LEU A 111 7.88 17.57 -19.09
C LEU A 111 6.59 17.18 -18.37
N ARG A 112 5.44 17.33 -19.03
CA ARG A 112 4.13 16.93 -18.51
C ARG A 112 4.04 15.44 -18.19
N LEU A 113 4.78 14.59 -18.91
CA LEU A 113 4.87 13.15 -18.66
C LEU A 113 5.38 12.83 -17.24
N PHE A 114 6.13 13.75 -16.65
CA PHE A 114 6.68 13.60 -15.31
C PHE A 114 5.93 14.45 -14.28
N THR A 115 5.63 15.72 -14.59
CA THR A 115 5.02 16.64 -13.62
C THR A 115 3.61 16.23 -13.23
N SER A 116 2.86 15.63 -14.16
CA SER A 116 1.50 15.12 -13.92
C SER A 116 1.41 14.07 -12.82
N ILE A 117 2.51 13.33 -12.56
CA ILE A 117 2.57 12.30 -11.50
C ILE A 117 2.29 12.91 -10.11
N PHE A 118 2.65 14.17 -9.91
CA PHE A 118 2.53 14.83 -8.61
C PHE A 118 1.25 15.66 -8.47
N LEU A 119 0.55 15.91 -9.58
CA LEU A 119 -0.73 16.62 -9.55
C LEU A 119 -1.88 15.63 -9.27
N HIS A 120 -2.95 16.14 -8.68
CA HIS A 120 -4.16 15.36 -8.41
C HIS A 120 -5.39 16.11 -8.93
N ALA A 121 -6.57 15.48 -8.87
CA ALA A 121 -7.81 16.12 -9.32
C ALA A 121 -7.97 17.51 -8.74
N SER A 122 -8.63 18.40 -9.47
CA SER A 122 -8.85 19.78 -9.04
C SER A 122 -9.41 19.84 -7.61
N VAL A 123 -8.86 20.75 -6.81
CA VAL A 123 -9.35 20.99 -5.45
C VAL A 123 -10.75 21.61 -5.49
N PHE A 124 -11.08 22.25 -6.61
CA PHE A 124 -12.32 22.99 -6.76
C PHE A 124 -13.27 22.36 -7.77
N THR A 125 -14.56 22.59 -7.59
CA THR A 125 -15.58 22.33 -8.60
C THR A 125 -15.50 23.39 -9.72
N PRO A 126 -16.16 23.18 -10.87
CA PRO A 126 -16.26 24.23 -11.90
C PRO A 126 -16.91 25.54 -11.42
N LEU A 127 -17.63 25.52 -10.31
CA LEU A 127 -18.25 26.71 -9.70
C LEU A 127 -17.32 27.42 -8.71
N GLY A 128 -16.11 26.89 -8.46
CA GLY A 128 -15.13 27.47 -7.54
C GLY A 128 -15.26 27.00 -6.09
N ASP A 129 -16.21 26.12 -5.76
CA ASP A 129 -16.33 25.55 -4.43
C ASP A 129 -15.35 24.39 -4.21
N TYR A 130 -14.97 24.13 -2.95
CA TYR A 130 -14.11 22.97 -2.63
C TYR A 130 -14.81 21.64 -2.94
N SER A 131 -14.09 20.76 -3.64
CA SER A 131 -14.56 19.43 -4.00
C SER A 131 -14.01 18.35 -3.08
N LEU A 132 -14.82 17.88 -2.14
CA LEU A 132 -14.44 16.75 -1.28
C LEU A 132 -14.19 15.48 -2.11
N GLY A 133 -15.04 15.21 -3.12
CA GLY A 133 -14.90 14.04 -3.99
C GLY A 133 -13.56 14.02 -4.73
N ASN A 134 -13.16 15.16 -5.28
CA ASN A 134 -11.88 15.29 -5.96
C ASN A 134 -10.69 15.17 -4.99
N SER A 135 -10.84 15.65 -3.75
CA SER A 135 -9.80 15.52 -2.72
C SER A 135 -9.53 14.06 -2.32
N LEU A 136 -10.52 13.18 -2.41
CA LEU A 136 -10.35 11.75 -2.19
C LEU A 136 -9.37 11.12 -3.19
N HIS A 137 -9.22 11.68 -4.39
CA HIS A 137 -8.23 11.21 -5.36
C HIS A 137 -6.80 11.30 -4.81
N LEU A 138 -6.43 12.42 -4.17
CA LEU A 138 -5.15 12.52 -3.46
C LEU A 138 -5.06 11.52 -2.31
N VAL A 139 -6.11 11.43 -1.49
CA VAL A 139 -6.10 10.55 -0.30
C VAL A 139 -5.84 9.09 -0.70
N PHE A 140 -6.52 8.59 -1.73
CA PHE A 140 -6.31 7.23 -2.23
C PHE A 140 -4.91 7.03 -2.80
N ASN A 141 -4.40 7.98 -3.61
CA ASN A 141 -3.04 7.89 -4.15
C ASN A 141 -1.98 7.91 -3.05
N ALA A 142 -2.09 8.83 -2.10
CA ALA A 142 -1.17 8.93 -0.96
C ALA A 142 -1.21 7.69 -0.08
N TYR A 143 -2.40 7.17 0.19
CA TYR A 143 -2.58 5.94 0.98
C TYR A 143 -1.97 4.73 0.30
N LEU A 144 -2.25 4.52 -1.00
CA LEU A 144 -1.70 3.39 -1.74
C LEU A 144 -0.18 3.51 -1.92
N LEU A 145 0.33 4.71 -2.19
CA LEU A 145 1.77 4.98 -2.23
C LEU A 145 2.43 4.65 -0.88
N TYR A 146 1.82 5.09 0.22
CA TYR A 146 2.33 4.78 1.55
C TYR A 146 2.32 3.28 1.82
N LEU A 147 1.20 2.60 1.54
CA LEU A 147 1.03 1.18 1.81
C LEU A 147 2.00 0.28 1.02
N VAL A 148 2.12 0.53 -0.28
CA VAL A 148 3.01 -0.25 -1.17
C VAL A 148 4.45 0.20 -1.00
N GLY A 149 4.70 1.51 -0.92
CA GLY A 149 6.04 2.07 -0.80
C GLY A 149 6.74 1.63 0.48
N THR A 150 6.07 1.70 1.63
CA THR A 150 6.63 1.22 2.91
C THR A 150 6.87 -0.30 2.93
N SER A 151 6.17 -1.04 2.08
CA SER A 151 6.38 -2.49 1.94
C SER A 151 7.65 -2.82 1.13
N ILE A 152 7.95 -2.07 0.05
CA ILE A 152 9.02 -2.46 -0.87
C ILE A 152 10.28 -1.60 -0.79
N GLU A 153 10.18 -0.30 -0.50
CA GLU A 153 11.35 0.58 -0.40
C GLU A 153 12.44 0.02 0.54
N PRO A 154 12.08 -0.57 1.72
CA PRO A 154 13.05 -1.17 2.60
C PRO A 154 13.96 -2.21 1.92
N TYR A 155 13.43 -3.01 1.02
CA TYR A 155 14.17 -4.07 0.32
C TYR A 155 14.84 -3.59 -0.96
N PHE A 156 14.25 -2.62 -1.66
CA PHE A 156 14.75 -2.10 -2.93
C PHE A 156 15.87 -1.06 -2.73
N GLY A 157 15.86 -0.37 -1.61
CA GLY A 157 16.69 0.81 -1.38
C GLY A 157 16.13 2.03 -2.12
N HIS A 158 16.53 3.22 -1.67
CA HIS A 158 16.01 4.50 -2.16
C HIS A 158 16.18 4.70 -3.67
N THR A 159 17.31 4.29 -4.24
CA THR A 159 17.62 4.57 -5.65
C THR A 159 16.76 3.75 -6.59
N ARG A 160 16.63 2.43 -6.37
CA ARG A 160 15.76 1.57 -7.20
C ARG A 160 14.32 2.00 -7.07
N PHE A 161 13.88 2.28 -5.84
CA PHE A 161 12.53 2.72 -5.57
C PHE A 161 12.18 4.00 -6.36
N LYS A 162 13.04 5.02 -6.32
CA LYS A 162 12.86 6.26 -7.09
C LYS A 162 12.82 6.02 -8.59
N LEU A 163 13.74 5.19 -9.10
CA LEU A 163 13.80 4.88 -10.53
C LEU A 163 12.54 4.17 -11.01
N ILE A 164 12.06 3.17 -10.26
CA ILE A 164 10.84 2.44 -10.63
C ILE A 164 9.62 3.36 -10.53
N PHE A 165 9.49 4.15 -9.46
CA PHE A 165 8.41 5.11 -9.31
C PHE A 165 8.35 6.10 -10.49
N ALA A 166 9.48 6.75 -10.81
CA ALA A 166 9.53 7.74 -11.86
C ALA A 166 9.32 7.16 -13.26
N LEU A 167 10.06 6.09 -13.60
CA LEU A 167 10.00 5.51 -14.94
C LEU A 167 8.67 4.78 -15.20
N ALA A 168 8.11 4.11 -14.21
CA ALA A 168 6.78 3.52 -14.35
C ALA A 168 5.69 4.58 -14.47
N GLY A 169 5.79 5.68 -13.71
CA GLY A 169 4.89 6.82 -13.86
C GLY A 169 4.95 7.45 -15.25
N ILE A 170 6.17 7.70 -15.77
CA ILE A 170 6.38 8.19 -17.14
C ILE A 170 5.83 7.19 -18.18
N THR A 171 6.03 5.88 -17.97
CA THR A 171 5.46 4.85 -18.86
C THR A 171 3.94 4.96 -18.88
N GLY A 172 3.30 5.10 -17.70
CA GLY A 172 1.86 5.32 -17.60
C GLY A 172 1.42 6.56 -18.35
N SER A 173 2.13 7.68 -18.18
CA SER A 173 1.84 8.94 -18.86
C SER A 173 1.98 8.83 -20.39
N ILE A 174 3.00 8.13 -20.90
CA ILE A 174 3.20 7.90 -22.34
C ILE A 174 2.06 7.03 -22.90
N VAL A 175 1.71 5.93 -22.21
CA VAL A 175 0.62 5.03 -22.66
C VAL A 175 -0.72 5.76 -22.63
N SER A 176 -0.93 6.60 -21.63
CA SER A 176 -2.13 7.45 -21.53
C SER A 176 -2.26 8.37 -22.73
N VAL A 177 -1.26 9.19 -23.06
CA VAL A 177 -1.37 10.13 -24.20
C VAL A 177 -1.40 9.43 -25.55
N ALA A 178 -0.84 8.23 -25.66
CA ALA A 178 -0.85 7.45 -26.90
C ALA A 178 -2.19 6.77 -27.18
N LEU A 179 -3.00 6.48 -26.14
CA LEU A 179 -4.20 5.66 -26.25
C LEU A 179 -5.50 6.36 -25.79
N SER A 180 -5.40 7.59 -25.25
CA SER A 180 -6.56 8.41 -24.87
C SER A 180 -6.83 9.50 -25.92
N ASP A 181 -7.99 10.15 -25.80
CA ASP A 181 -8.29 11.33 -26.60
C ASP A 181 -7.29 12.46 -26.33
N LEU A 182 -6.85 13.16 -27.37
CA LEU A 182 -5.82 14.21 -27.30
C LEU A 182 -6.14 15.32 -26.28
N ASN A 183 -7.42 15.68 -26.16
CA ASN A 183 -7.88 16.74 -25.27
C ASN A 183 -8.10 16.29 -23.83
N THR A 184 -7.86 15.01 -23.51
CA THR A 184 -8.05 14.50 -22.17
C THR A 184 -6.87 14.88 -21.29
N TYR A 185 -7.16 15.52 -20.13
CA TYR A 185 -6.18 15.74 -19.08
C TYR A 185 -6.09 14.52 -18.17
N SER A 186 -4.86 14.04 -17.94
CA SER A 186 -4.54 12.97 -17.01
C SER A 186 -3.54 13.46 -15.96
N LEU A 187 -3.76 13.10 -14.71
CA LEU A 187 -2.93 13.52 -13.58
C LEU A 187 -3.10 12.56 -12.40
N GLY A 188 -2.07 12.44 -11.60
CA GLY A 188 -2.05 11.58 -10.41
C GLY A 188 -0.87 10.62 -10.36
N ALA A 189 -0.48 10.25 -9.15
CA ALA A 189 0.59 9.29 -8.91
C ALA A 189 0.19 7.84 -9.24
N SER A 190 -1.07 7.60 -9.60
CA SER A 190 -1.62 6.24 -9.71
C SER A 190 -0.86 5.36 -10.71
N GLY A 191 -0.44 5.88 -11.86
CA GLY A 191 0.42 5.12 -12.80
C GLY A 191 1.73 4.67 -12.14
N ALA A 192 2.41 5.54 -11.41
CA ALA A 192 3.62 5.20 -10.67
C ALA A 192 3.34 4.20 -9.53
N VAL A 193 2.22 4.35 -8.82
CA VAL A 193 1.79 3.42 -7.76
C VAL A 193 1.48 2.04 -8.32
N PHE A 194 0.82 1.96 -9.49
CA PHE A 194 0.64 0.69 -10.20
C PHE A 194 1.97 0.07 -10.62
N GLY A 195 2.95 0.90 -10.98
CA GLY A 195 4.31 0.45 -11.20
C GLY A 195 4.95 -0.17 -9.95
N LEU A 196 4.76 0.45 -8.79
CA LEU A 196 5.21 -0.12 -7.51
C LEU A 196 4.46 -1.40 -7.12
N ILE A 197 3.16 -1.51 -7.42
CA ILE A 197 2.39 -2.75 -7.25
C ILE A 197 2.99 -3.86 -8.13
N GLY A 198 3.30 -3.56 -9.39
CA GLY A 198 4.00 -4.48 -10.29
C GLY A 198 5.37 -4.87 -9.77
N ALA A 199 6.13 -3.92 -9.24
CA ALA A 199 7.44 -4.15 -8.64
C ALA A 199 7.36 -5.10 -7.45
N GLU A 200 6.42 -4.87 -6.54
CA GLU A 200 6.20 -5.73 -5.38
C GLU A 200 5.74 -7.13 -5.79
N ALA A 201 4.90 -7.22 -6.82
CA ALA A 201 4.44 -8.51 -7.34
C ALA A 201 5.61 -9.34 -7.90
N VAL A 202 6.51 -8.74 -8.70
CA VAL A 202 7.72 -9.42 -9.21
C VAL A 202 8.63 -9.84 -8.06
N PHE A 203 8.90 -8.96 -7.11
CA PHE A 203 9.73 -9.27 -5.95
C PHE A 203 9.16 -10.43 -5.14
N THR A 204 7.88 -10.36 -4.81
CA THR A 204 7.18 -11.41 -4.04
C THR A 204 7.14 -12.74 -4.80
N TYR A 205 6.91 -12.71 -6.11
CA TYR A 205 6.92 -13.90 -6.95
C TYR A 205 8.31 -14.57 -7.01
N ARG A 206 9.37 -13.78 -7.18
CA ARG A 206 10.75 -14.31 -7.18
C ARG A 206 11.12 -14.94 -5.86
N HIS A 207 10.73 -14.32 -4.77
CA HIS A 207 11.06 -14.77 -3.41
C HIS A 207 9.96 -15.64 -2.79
N ARG A 208 9.00 -16.18 -3.58
CA ARG A 208 7.86 -16.96 -3.06
C ARG A 208 8.24 -18.16 -2.21
N LYS A 209 9.38 -18.80 -2.50
CA LYS A 209 9.88 -19.93 -1.70
C LYS A 209 10.39 -19.47 -0.33
N LEU A 210 11.02 -18.31 -0.28
CA LEU A 210 11.52 -17.69 0.94
C LEU A 210 10.39 -17.15 1.81
N LEU A 211 9.41 -16.48 1.18
CA LEU A 211 8.29 -15.84 1.85
C LEU A 211 7.16 -16.80 2.23
N GLY A 212 7.13 -18.01 1.63
CA GLY A 212 6.16 -19.06 1.93
C GLY A 212 4.70 -18.61 1.75
N ALA A 213 3.84 -19.02 2.69
CA ALA A 213 2.40 -18.71 2.65
C ALA A 213 2.12 -17.19 2.74
N ARG A 214 2.95 -16.41 3.46
CA ARG A 214 2.81 -14.95 3.56
C ARG A 214 3.04 -14.29 2.21
N GLY A 215 4.06 -14.72 1.46
CA GLY A 215 4.34 -14.22 0.11
C GLY A 215 3.19 -14.53 -0.86
N GLN A 216 2.63 -15.74 -0.80
CA GLN A 216 1.47 -16.10 -1.64
C GLN A 216 0.24 -15.26 -1.31
N ALA A 217 -0.04 -15.02 -0.04
CA ALA A 217 -1.15 -14.16 0.39
C ALA A 217 -0.93 -12.72 -0.08
N ARG A 218 0.29 -12.18 0.04
CA ARG A 218 0.65 -10.84 -0.43
C ARG A 218 0.49 -10.71 -1.94
N LEU A 219 0.98 -11.69 -2.71
CA LEU A 219 0.84 -11.69 -4.17
C LEU A 219 -0.64 -11.68 -4.61
N ARG A 220 -1.48 -12.54 -4.00
CA ARG A 220 -2.93 -12.53 -4.26
C ARG A 220 -3.55 -11.18 -3.95
N TRP A 221 -3.18 -10.57 -2.82
CA TRP A 221 -3.66 -9.24 -2.44
C TRP A 221 -3.28 -8.17 -3.47
N LEU A 222 -2.01 -8.14 -3.94
CA LEU A 222 -1.54 -7.21 -4.96
C LEU A 222 -2.29 -7.37 -6.29
N VAL A 223 -2.50 -8.62 -6.73
CA VAL A 223 -3.29 -8.90 -7.93
C VAL A 223 -4.73 -8.45 -7.77
N SER A 224 -5.37 -8.77 -6.64
CA SER A 224 -6.74 -8.33 -6.36
C SER A 224 -6.85 -6.81 -6.32
N LEU A 225 -5.89 -6.12 -5.68
CA LEU A 225 -5.83 -4.67 -5.62
C LEU A 225 -5.74 -4.06 -7.03
N GLY A 226 -4.85 -4.58 -7.88
CA GLY A 226 -4.68 -4.12 -9.26
C GLY A 226 -5.96 -4.35 -10.08
N VAL A 227 -6.53 -5.55 -10.03
CA VAL A 227 -7.75 -5.90 -10.77
C VAL A 227 -8.95 -5.06 -10.33
N ILE A 228 -9.19 -4.92 -9.02
CA ILE A 228 -10.30 -4.12 -8.49
C ILE A 228 -10.18 -2.66 -8.95
N ASN A 229 -8.99 -2.07 -8.88
CA ASN A 229 -8.79 -0.69 -9.32
C ASN A 229 -8.99 -0.52 -10.84
N LEU A 230 -8.55 -1.48 -11.68
CA LEU A 230 -8.78 -1.45 -13.12
C LEU A 230 -10.27 -1.61 -13.46
N ILE A 231 -11.00 -2.48 -12.76
CA ILE A 231 -12.46 -2.62 -12.91
C ILE A 231 -13.14 -1.31 -12.50
N PHE A 232 -12.77 -0.73 -11.37
CA PHE A 232 -13.32 0.53 -10.92
C PHE A 232 -13.06 1.66 -11.93
N GLY A 233 -11.85 1.70 -12.50
CA GLY A 233 -11.50 2.64 -13.58
C GLY A 233 -12.32 2.41 -14.85
N ALA A 234 -12.57 1.16 -15.24
CA ALA A 234 -13.41 0.86 -16.39
C ALA A 234 -14.87 1.30 -16.18
N VAL A 235 -15.43 1.04 -14.99
CA VAL A 235 -16.78 1.47 -14.62
C VAL A 235 -16.89 3.00 -14.59
N SER A 236 -15.88 3.70 -14.05
CA SER A 236 -15.85 5.17 -14.05
C SER A 236 -15.78 5.76 -15.46
N GLY A 237 -15.12 5.07 -16.39
CA GLY A 237 -15.05 5.43 -17.81
C GLY A 237 -16.40 5.36 -18.52
N LEU A 238 -17.38 4.59 -18.01
CA LEU A 238 -18.76 4.54 -18.49
C LEU A 238 -19.61 5.73 -17.99
N GLY A 239 -19.03 6.71 -17.31
CA GLY A 239 -19.75 7.87 -16.76
C GLY A 239 -20.45 7.58 -15.42
N LEU A 240 -20.29 6.39 -14.86
CA LEU A 240 -20.84 6.01 -13.57
C LEU A 240 -19.84 6.42 -12.48
N GLY A 241 -20.14 7.46 -11.69
CA GLY A 241 -19.33 7.84 -10.53
C GLY A 241 -18.62 9.19 -10.58
N GLY A 242 -18.83 10.01 -11.62
CA GLY A 242 -18.41 11.44 -11.66
C GLY A 242 -16.89 11.70 -11.78
N MET A 243 -16.00 10.75 -11.47
CA MET A 243 -14.56 10.88 -11.60
C MET A 243 -14.03 9.92 -12.68
N ARG A 244 -13.37 10.46 -13.69
CA ARG A 244 -12.72 9.65 -14.75
C ARG A 244 -11.37 9.15 -14.23
N ILE A 245 -11.16 7.85 -14.28
CA ILE A 245 -9.91 7.19 -13.93
C ILE A 245 -9.19 6.77 -15.21
N ASP A 246 -7.92 7.12 -15.30
CA ASP A 246 -7.07 6.80 -16.45
C ASP A 246 -6.51 5.39 -16.36
N ASN A 247 -7.26 4.42 -16.90
CA ASN A 247 -6.81 3.03 -16.94
C ASN A 247 -5.59 2.79 -17.84
N TRP A 248 -5.38 3.62 -18.88
CA TRP A 248 -4.19 3.49 -19.71
C TRP A 248 -2.92 3.84 -18.96
N ALA A 249 -2.98 4.90 -18.11
CA ALA A 249 -1.89 5.21 -17.19
C ALA A 249 -1.62 4.07 -16.20
N HIS A 250 -2.67 3.44 -15.67
CA HIS A 250 -2.53 2.31 -14.74
C HIS A 250 -1.88 1.09 -15.41
N ILE A 251 -2.35 0.71 -16.60
CA ILE A 251 -1.81 -0.43 -17.35
C ILE A 251 -0.36 -0.16 -17.76
N GLY A 252 -0.08 1.03 -18.30
CA GLY A 252 1.27 1.44 -18.65
C GLY A 252 2.23 1.43 -17.47
N GLY A 253 1.79 2.01 -16.35
CA GLY A 253 2.57 2.03 -15.11
C GLY A 253 2.84 0.63 -14.56
N LEU A 254 1.82 -0.23 -14.50
CA LEU A 254 1.95 -1.62 -14.07
C LEU A 254 2.97 -2.37 -14.95
N ALA A 255 2.84 -2.27 -16.28
CA ALA A 255 3.75 -2.90 -17.22
C ALA A 255 5.20 -2.39 -17.03
N GLY A 256 5.37 -1.07 -16.91
CA GLY A 256 6.67 -0.45 -16.64
C GLY A 256 7.31 -0.97 -15.36
N GLY A 257 6.55 -1.02 -14.27
CA GLY A 257 7.03 -1.54 -12.99
C GLY A 257 7.39 -3.03 -13.01
N LEU A 258 6.56 -3.85 -13.67
CA LEU A 258 6.83 -5.29 -13.86
C LEU A 258 8.13 -5.49 -14.63
N ILE A 259 8.29 -4.83 -15.79
CA ILE A 259 9.46 -4.97 -16.68
C ILE A 259 10.71 -4.47 -15.96
N LEU A 260 10.70 -3.24 -15.43
CA LEU A 260 11.86 -2.69 -14.74
C LEU A 260 12.30 -3.58 -13.58
N THR A 261 11.37 -4.01 -12.73
CA THR A 261 11.72 -4.81 -11.56
C THR A 261 12.22 -6.20 -11.95
N TRP A 262 11.74 -6.76 -13.05
CA TRP A 262 12.28 -8.03 -13.54
C TRP A 262 13.79 -7.95 -13.77
N PHE A 263 14.31 -6.84 -14.26
CA PHE A 263 15.73 -6.66 -14.56
C PHE A 263 16.53 -6.02 -13.43
N ILE A 264 15.98 -5.00 -12.76
CA ILE A 264 16.72 -4.23 -11.77
C ILE A 264 16.29 -4.48 -10.31
N GLY A 265 15.24 -5.26 -10.09
CA GLY A 265 14.77 -5.59 -8.73
C GLY A 265 15.83 -6.35 -7.93
N PRO A 266 15.82 -6.23 -6.59
CA PRO A 266 16.72 -6.98 -5.75
C PRO A 266 16.44 -8.48 -5.88
N ASP A 267 17.51 -9.27 -5.84
CA ASP A 267 17.46 -10.74 -5.85
C ASP A 267 18.14 -11.26 -4.58
N LEU A 268 17.34 -11.64 -3.59
CA LEU A 268 17.83 -12.01 -2.27
C LEU A 268 18.18 -13.49 -2.22
N THR A 269 19.42 -13.79 -1.91
CA THR A 269 19.90 -15.14 -1.60
C THR A 269 20.26 -15.24 -0.12
N LEU A 270 19.99 -16.40 0.49
CA LEU A 270 20.33 -16.66 1.87
C LEU A 270 21.75 -17.16 1.99
N LYS A 271 22.58 -16.50 2.80
CA LYS A 271 23.93 -16.92 3.18
C LYS A 271 24.03 -17.08 4.69
N ARG A 272 24.99 -17.87 5.17
CA ARG A 272 25.29 -17.94 6.61
C ARG A 272 25.81 -16.58 7.08
N HIS A 273 25.32 -16.15 8.24
CA HIS A 273 25.76 -14.88 8.82
C HIS A 273 27.24 -14.99 9.24
N PRO A 274 28.10 -14.05 8.84
CA PRO A 274 29.56 -14.17 9.10
C PRO A 274 29.90 -14.13 10.60
N GLU A 275 29.12 -13.41 11.41
CA GLU A 275 29.42 -13.16 12.83
C GLU A 275 28.46 -13.85 13.81
N ARG A 276 27.42 -14.54 13.30
CA ARG A 276 26.40 -15.19 14.16
C ARG A 276 26.16 -16.61 13.70
N GLU A 277 26.69 -17.57 14.49
CA GLU A 277 26.44 -19.00 14.25
C GLU A 277 24.94 -19.31 14.23
N GLY A 278 24.53 -20.13 13.26
CA GLY A 278 23.13 -20.54 13.11
C GLY A 278 22.19 -19.45 12.54
N ALA A 279 22.66 -18.23 12.25
CA ALA A 279 21.86 -17.20 11.60
C ALA A 279 22.10 -17.16 10.08
N LEU A 280 21.06 -16.73 9.33
CA LEU A 280 21.14 -16.48 7.90
C LEU A 280 21.01 -14.97 7.62
N ILE A 281 21.73 -14.50 6.62
CA ILE A 281 21.61 -13.13 6.09
C ILE A 281 21.11 -13.18 4.65
N GLY A 282 20.15 -12.31 4.32
CA GLY A 282 19.71 -12.07 2.95
C GLY A 282 20.66 -11.12 2.24
N GLU A 283 21.33 -11.57 1.19
CA GLU A 283 22.21 -10.75 0.37
C GLU A 283 21.59 -10.53 -1.01
N ASP A 284 21.59 -9.27 -1.47
CA ASP A 284 21.16 -8.92 -2.81
C ASP A 284 22.28 -9.23 -3.83
N VAL A 285 22.06 -10.26 -4.65
CA VAL A 285 23.01 -10.70 -5.68
C VAL A 285 22.83 -9.98 -7.02
N ASN A 286 21.83 -9.09 -7.14
CA ASN A 286 21.58 -8.27 -8.31
C ASN A 286 21.83 -6.77 -8.05
N PRO A 287 23.07 -6.31 -7.85
CA PRO A 287 23.36 -4.91 -7.57
C PRO A 287 22.91 -4.02 -8.74
N LEU A 288 22.32 -2.84 -8.44
CA LEU A 288 21.71 -1.93 -9.42
C LEU A 288 22.64 -1.59 -10.60
N ARG A 289 23.96 -1.51 -10.38
CA ARG A 289 24.95 -1.25 -11.44
C ARG A 289 24.90 -2.26 -12.59
N ARG A 290 24.49 -3.51 -12.34
CA ARG A 290 24.29 -4.51 -13.39
C ARG A 290 23.06 -4.21 -14.25
N GLY A 291 22.11 -3.48 -13.71
CA GLY A 291 20.86 -3.12 -14.37
C GLY A 291 20.92 -1.88 -15.25
N TYR A 292 22.04 -1.12 -15.31
CA TYR A 292 22.10 0.13 -16.09
C TYR A 292 21.82 -0.08 -17.58
N ARG A 293 22.27 -1.19 -18.16
CA ARG A 293 21.95 -1.54 -19.57
C ARG A 293 20.45 -1.74 -19.75
N ALA A 294 19.80 -2.44 -18.83
CA ALA A 294 18.36 -2.66 -18.88
C ALA A 294 17.59 -1.35 -18.72
N ILE A 295 18.03 -0.45 -17.84
CA ILE A 295 17.44 0.89 -17.68
C ILE A 295 17.60 1.68 -18.98
N SER A 296 18.79 1.70 -19.59
CA SER A 296 19.03 2.41 -20.86
C SER A 296 18.14 1.87 -21.97
N LEU A 297 18.05 0.54 -22.12
CA LEU A 297 17.17 -0.09 -23.11
C LEU A 297 15.70 0.23 -22.85
N PHE A 298 15.27 0.22 -21.60
CA PHE A 298 13.92 0.58 -21.22
C PHE A 298 13.58 2.03 -21.58
N VAL A 299 14.46 2.97 -21.23
CA VAL A 299 14.30 4.38 -21.59
C VAL A 299 14.31 4.58 -23.10
N SER A 300 15.19 3.90 -23.83
CA SER A 300 15.21 3.93 -25.31
C SER A 300 13.90 3.41 -25.90
N ALA A 301 13.35 2.32 -25.35
CA ALA A 301 12.06 1.80 -25.78
C ALA A 301 10.92 2.80 -25.53
N LEU A 302 10.91 3.48 -24.40
CA LEU A 302 9.93 4.53 -24.11
C LEU A 302 10.04 5.70 -25.08
N LEU A 303 11.27 6.11 -25.42
CA LEU A 303 11.49 7.16 -26.43
C LEU A 303 10.98 6.75 -27.81
N VAL A 304 11.22 5.49 -28.23
CA VAL A 304 10.69 4.98 -29.49
C VAL A 304 9.15 4.98 -29.48
N ILE A 305 8.52 4.51 -28.41
CA ILE A 305 7.06 4.52 -28.28
C ILE A 305 6.53 5.96 -28.37
N LEU A 306 7.16 6.92 -27.69
CA LEU A 306 6.77 8.32 -27.72
C LEU A 306 6.93 8.90 -29.15
N ILE A 307 8.06 8.63 -29.83
CA ILE A 307 8.28 9.08 -31.20
C ILE A 307 7.21 8.51 -32.13
N VAL A 308 6.91 7.22 -32.02
CA VAL A 308 5.85 6.60 -32.84
C VAL A 308 4.50 7.25 -32.55
N ALA A 309 4.15 7.50 -31.28
CA ALA A 309 2.91 8.19 -30.91
C ALA A 309 2.83 9.60 -31.52
N VAL A 310 3.93 10.36 -31.49
CA VAL A 310 4.03 11.69 -32.14
C VAL A 310 3.83 11.59 -33.65
N MET A 311 4.44 10.58 -34.31
CA MET A 311 4.31 10.39 -35.76
C MET A 311 2.90 9.98 -36.21
N LEU A 312 2.16 9.27 -35.35
CA LEU A 312 0.80 8.84 -35.66
C LEU A 312 -0.25 9.97 -35.52
N VAL A 313 0.08 11.02 -34.78
CA VAL A 313 -0.83 12.14 -34.52
C VAL A 313 -0.55 13.34 -35.46
N ARG A 314 0.69 13.48 -35.93
CA ARG A 314 1.09 14.52 -36.91
C ARG A 314 0.89 14.05 -38.35
#